data_8028e35840835d870f83f8cb00a6c17d
#
_entry.id   8028e35840835d870f83f8cb00a6c17d
#
_cell.length_a   1.000
_cell.length_b   1.000
_cell.length_c   1.000
_cell.angle_alpha   90.00
_cell.angle_beta   90.00
_cell.angle_gamma   90.00
#
_symmetry.space_group_name_H-M   'P 1'
#
loop_
_entity.id
_entity.type
_entity.pdbx_description
1 polymer ?
#
loop_
_entity_poly.entity_id
_entity_poly.type
_entity_poly.pdbx_seq_one_letter_code
_entity_poly.pdbx_strand_id
1 'polypeptide(L)'
;MRPQRVAVVTGANRGIGLEICRQLCRRDGFRVVLTSRDEGKGRAAVKTLRAAGLDLDYRQLEVTSERSVELLADYLAEAYGRCDVLINNAGVMADPRGSRVLDSKPATYRETLETNLFGPLLLIQALVPLMKKGRYGRIVNVSSGQGQLSDMGAGTPAYRISKSALNALTRTCAAELCGSGILVNSMCPGWVKTDMGGPSAPRTVAQGADTAVWLAALPEGGPSGGFFRDRKPIPW
;
A
#
# COMPACT_ATOMS: atom_id res chain seq x y z
N MET A 1 7.76 -28.19 -1.72
CA MET A 1 7.94 -26.74 -1.41
C MET A 1 6.61 -26.18 -0.94
N ARG A 2 6.59 -25.31 0.09
CA ARG A 2 5.36 -24.60 0.43
C ARG A 2 5.00 -23.66 -0.72
N PRO A 3 3.70 -23.55 -1.11
CA PRO A 3 3.31 -22.64 -2.18
C PRO A 3 3.70 -21.19 -1.79
N GLN A 4 4.25 -20.47 -2.76
CA GLN A 4 4.63 -19.06 -2.54
C GLN A 4 3.37 -18.21 -2.29
N ARG A 5 3.46 -17.25 -1.38
CA ARG A 5 2.44 -16.24 -1.13
C ARG A 5 2.50 -15.16 -2.20
N VAL A 6 1.39 -14.91 -2.88
CA VAL A 6 1.30 -13.89 -3.92
C VAL A 6 1.07 -12.53 -3.29
N ALA A 7 2.03 -11.62 -3.49
CA ALA A 7 2.02 -10.27 -2.92
C ALA A 7 1.91 -9.21 -4.02
N VAL A 8 0.85 -8.41 -3.98
CA VAL A 8 0.63 -7.25 -4.86
C VAL A 8 1.08 -5.98 -4.16
N VAL A 9 1.91 -5.16 -4.83
CA VAL A 9 2.36 -3.85 -4.33
C VAL A 9 1.97 -2.77 -5.31
N THR A 10 1.16 -1.80 -4.88
CA THR A 10 0.68 -0.72 -5.76
C THR A 10 1.63 0.47 -5.79
N GLY A 11 1.72 1.17 -6.94
CA GLY A 11 2.60 2.32 -7.10
C GLY A 11 4.08 2.01 -6.88
N ALA A 12 4.51 0.82 -7.30
CA ALA A 12 5.80 0.24 -6.91
C ALA A 12 6.94 0.44 -7.93
N ASN A 13 6.77 1.35 -8.91
CA ASN A 13 7.83 1.66 -9.89
C ASN A 13 8.97 2.52 -9.33
N ARG A 14 8.84 3.05 -8.10
CA ARG A 14 9.85 3.89 -7.42
C ARG A 14 9.63 3.94 -5.90
N GLY A 15 10.57 4.58 -5.21
CA GLY A 15 10.43 4.94 -3.79
C GLY A 15 10.17 3.75 -2.88
N ILE A 16 9.27 3.95 -1.91
CA ILE A 16 8.92 2.95 -0.88
C ILE A 16 8.34 1.67 -1.51
N GLY A 17 7.44 1.79 -2.49
CA GLY A 17 6.83 0.63 -3.14
C GLY A 17 7.85 -0.26 -3.85
N LEU A 18 8.82 0.33 -4.56
CA LEU A 18 9.91 -0.42 -5.20
C LEU A 18 10.78 -1.14 -4.18
N GLU A 19 11.06 -0.49 -3.06
CA GLU A 19 11.85 -1.08 -1.99
C GLU A 19 11.09 -2.19 -1.25
N ILE A 20 9.77 -2.05 -1.07
CA ILE A 20 8.92 -3.13 -0.56
C ILE A 20 9.02 -4.36 -1.48
N CYS A 21 8.90 -4.18 -2.79
CA CYS A 21 9.08 -5.28 -3.75
C CYS A 21 10.44 -5.94 -3.59
N ARG A 22 11.53 -5.14 -3.51
CA ARG A 22 12.88 -5.64 -3.33
C ARG A 22 13.03 -6.47 -2.06
N GLN A 23 12.53 -5.98 -0.93
CA GLN A 23 12.62 -6.68 0.35
C GLN A 23 11.77 -7.95 0.38
N LEU A 24 10.56 -7.94 -0.19
CA LEU A 24 9.71 -9.13 -0.28
C LEU A 24 10.32 -10.20 -1.18
N CYS A 25 10.89 -9.84 -2.34
CA CYS A 25 11.56 -10.79 -3.23
C CYS A 25 12.79 -11.48 -2.59
N ARG A 26 13.41 -10.83 -1.60
CA ARG A 26 14.54 -11.42 -0.83
C ARG A 26 14.09 -12.33 0.30
N ARG A 27 12.79 -12.39 0.56
CA ARG A 27 12.24 -13.30 1.59
C ARG A 27 11.71 -14.55 0.92
N ASP A 28 12.11 -15.70 1.44
CA ASP A 28 11.57 -16.96 0.96
C ASP A 28 10.05 -17.02 1.11
N GLY A 29 9.41 -17.62 0.13
CA GLY A 29 7.98 -17.89 0.16
C GLY A 29 7.09 -16.75 -0.37
N PHE A 30 7.65 -15.71 -1.03
CA PHE A 30 6.86 -14.70 -1.72
C PHE A 30 7.04 -14.72 -3.23
N ARG A 31 5.92 -14.59 -3.96
CA ARG A 31 5.85 -14.21 -5.36
C ARG A 31 5.33 -12.78 -5.44
N VAL A 32 6.11 -11.85 -5.96
CA VAL A 32 5.78 -10.42 -5.94
C VAL A 32 5.24 -9.98 -7.30
N VAL A 33 4.12 -9.27 -7.30
CA VAL A 33 3.54 -8.58 -8.45
C VAL A 33 3.68 -7.07 -8.23
N LEU A 34 4.65 -6.48 -8.91
CA LEU A 34 4.87 -5.04 -8.93
C LEU A 34 3.82 -4.40 -9.83
N THR A 35 3.13 -3.37 -9.34
CA THR A 35 2.18 -2.64 -10.18
C THR A 35 2.48 -1.14 -10.23
N SER A 36 2.16 -0.52 -11.34
CA SER A 36 2.26 0.93 -11.54
C SER A 36 1.32 1.40 -12.66
N ARG A 37 0.91 2.67 -12.59
CA ARG A 37 0.09 3.31 -13.61
C ARG A 37 0.81 3.42 -14.96
N ASP A 38 2.03 3.91 -14.92
CA ASP A 38 2.90 4.06 -16.11
C ASP A 38 3.58 2.73 -16.41
N GLU A 39 3.24 2.15 -17.54
CA GLU A 39 3.75 0.83 -17.95
C GLU A 39 5.27 0.87 -18.22
N GLY A 40 5.77 1.90 -18.89
CA GLY A 40 7.18 2.04 -19.20
C GLY A 40 8.05 2.11 -17.95
N LYS A 41 7.65 2.93 -16.96
CA LYS A 41 8.34 3.03 -15.67
C LYS A 41 8.24 1.73 -14.85
N GLY A 42 7.11 1.06 -14.89
CA GLY A 42 6.93 -0.22 -14.21
C GLY A 42 7.83 -1.32 -14.78
N ARG A 43 7.87 -1.47 -16.09
CA ARG A 43 8.76 -2.42 -16.78
C ARG A 43 10.24 -2.13 -16.54
N ALA A 44 10.65 -0.84 -16.54
CA ALA A 44 12.01 -0.43 -16.21
C ALA A 44 12.39 -0.80 -14.76
N ALA A 45 11.48 -0.60 -13.80
CA ALA A 45 11.68 -0.98 -12.41
C ALA A 45 11.89 -2.49 -12.24
N VAL A 46 11.05 -3.31 -12.91
CA VAL A 46 11.21 -4.78 -12.92
C VAL A 46 12.54 -5.19 -13.54
N LYS A 47 12.92 -4.59 -14.69
CA LYS A 47 14.21 -4.86 -15.33
C LYS A 47 15.38 -4.62 -14.35
N THR A 48 15.34 -3.51 -13.61
CA THR A 48 16.35 -3.18 -12.59
C THR A 48 16.40 -4.23 -11.47
N LEU A 49 15.25 -4.66 -10.96
CA LEU A 49 15.20 -5.67 -9.90
C LEU A 49 15.65 -7.05 -10.39
N ARG A 50 15.27 -7.44 -11.61
CA ARG A 50 15.71 -8.70 -12.23
C ARG A 50 17.21 -8.74 -12.49
N ALA A 51 17.80 -7.61 -12.91
CA ALA A 51 19.26 -7.47 -13.04
C ALA A 51 20.00 -7.62 -11.70
N ALA A 52 19.33 -7.38 -10.58
CA ALA A 52 19.83 -7.65 -9.23
C ALA A 52 19.51 -9.07 -8.72
N GLY A 53 19.11 -10.00 -9.61
CA GLY A 53 18.81 -11.39 -9.29
C GLY A 53 17.45 -11.64 -8.60
N LEU A 54 16.55 -10.66 -8.62
CA LEU A 54 15.24 -10.78 -8.00
C LEU A 54 14.17 -11.13 -9.05
N ASP A 55 13.38 -12.18 -8.78
CA ASP A 55 12.30 -12.62 -9.68
C ASP A 55 10.96 -12.07 -9.20
N LEU A 56 10.27 -11.35 -10.10
CA LEU A 56 8.97 -10.75 -9.83
C LEU A 56 8.21 -10.51 -11.13
N ASP A 57 6.88 -10.39 -11.01
CA ASP A 57 6.01 -10.07 -12.12
C ASP A 57 5.63 -8.59 -12.16
N TYR A 58 5.16 -8.16 -13.32
CA TYR A 58 4.65 -6.82 -13.54
C TYR A 58 3.21 -6.85 -14.06
N ARG A 59 2.37 -5.96 -13.53
CA ARG A 59 1.07 -5.60 -14.11
C ARG A 59 0.86 -4.10 -14.10
N GLN A 60 0.37 -3.55 -15.20
CA GLN A 60 -0.10 -2.18 -15.20
C GLN A 60 -1.35 -2.08 -14.30
N LEU A 61 -1.43 -1.02 -13.51
CA LEU A 61 -2.56 -0.77 -12.62
C LEU A 61 -2.77 0.73 -12.42
N GLU A 62 -3.94 1.21 -12.83
CA GLU A 62 -4.48 2.49 -12.40
C GLU A 62 -5.46 2.22 -11.26
N VAL A 63 -5.07 2.60 -10.04
CA VAL A 63 -5.82 2.25 -8.82
C VAL A 63 -7.20 2.92 -8.73
N THR A 64 -7.42 4.01 -9.50
CA THR A 64 -8.68 4.74 -9.55
C THR A 64 -9.64 4.22 -10.63
N SER A 65 -9.21 3.22 -11.41
CA SER A 65 -10.00 2.61 -12.47
C SER A 65 -10.52 1.25 -12.05
N GLU A 66 -11.85 1.13 -11.87
CA GLU A 66 -12.51 -0.16 -11.59
C GLU A 66 -12.09 -1.23 -12.60
N ARG A 67 -12.11 -0.89 -13.90
CA ARG A 67 -11.70 -1.82 -14.97
C ARG A 67 -10.26 -2.29 -14.83
N SER A 68 -9.34 -1.40 -14.45
CA SER A 68 -7.93 -1.77 -14.23
C SER A 68 -7.76 -2.70 -13.02
N VAL A 69 -8.55 -2.47 -11.98
CA VAL A 69 -8.57 -3.32 -10.77
C VAL A 69 -9.16 -4.71 -11.07
N GLU A 70 -10.26 -4.79 -11.85
CA GLU A 70 -10.84 -6.05 -12.31
C GLU A 70 -9.84 -6.88 -13.10
N LEU A 71 -9.15 -6.27 -14.09
CA LEU A 71 -8.13 -6.95 -14.89
C LEU A 71 -6.96 -7.48 -14.06
N LEU A 72 -6.60 -6.79 -12.98
CA LEU A 72 -5.60 -7.31 -12.04
C LEU A 72 -6.14 -8.51 -11.26
N ALA A 73 -7.39 -8.47 -10.79
CA ALA A 73 -8.00 -9.57 -10.06
C ALA A 73 -8.13 -10.82 -10.93
N ASP A 74 -8.59 -10.66 -12.18
CA ASP A 74 -8.67 -11.74 -13.18
C ASP A 74 -7.30 -12.37 -13.42
N TYR A 75 -6.28 -11.54 -13.65
CA TYR A 75 -4.91 -12.04 -13.81
C TYR A 75 -4.42 -12.85 -12.60
N LEU A 76 -4.68 -12.38 -11.36
CA LEU A 76 -4.26 -13.09 -10.17
C LEU A 76 -5.00 -14.42 -10.02
N ALA A 77 -6.29 -14.44 -10.38
CA ALA A 77 -7.09 -15.66 -10.38
C ALA A 77 -6.59 -16.68 -11.39
N GLU A 78 -6.27 -16.26 -12.62
CA GLU A 78 -5.80 -17.13 -13.70
C GLU A 78 -4.37 -17.62 -13.47
N ALA A 79 -3.43 -16.71 -13.15
CA ALA A 79 -2.02 -17.04 -13.05
C ALA A 79 -1.64 -17.77 -11.76
N TYR A 80 -2.34 -17.49 -10.66
CA TYR A 80 -1.96 -18.00 -9.32
C TYR A 80 -3.11 -18.66 -8.56
N GLY A 81 -4.36 -18.42 -8.94
CA GLY A 81 -5.54 -18.88 -8.21
C GLY A 81 -5.70 -18.25 -6.82
N ARG A 82 -4.87 -17.26 -6.46
CA ARG A 82 -4.80 -16.65 -5.11
C ARG A 82 -4.23 -15.24 -5.11
N CYS A 83 -4.55 -14.51 -4.06
CA CYS A 83 -3.84 -13.31 -3.60
C CYS A 83 -3.67 -13.43 -2.09
N ASP A 84 -2.47 -13.26 -1.56
CA ASP A 84 -2.18 -13.43 -0.13
C ASP A 84 -1.81 -12.12 0.56
N VAL A 85 -1.23 -11.18 -0.19
CA VAL A 85 -0.81 -9.90 0.35
C VAL A 85 -1.20 -8.79 -0.62
N LEU A 86 -1.84 -7.74 -0.09
CA LEU A 86 -2.10 -6.48 -0.77
C LEU A 86 -1.41 -5.36 0.00
N ILE A 87 -0.49 -4.65 -0.66
CA ILE A 87 0.13 -3.44 -0.11
C ILE A 87 -0.34 -2.24 -0.92
N ASN A 88 -1.29 -1.50 -0.36
CA ASN A 88 -1.78 -0.23 -0.88
C ASN A 88 -0.76 0.86 -0.60
N ASN A 89 0.25 0.97 -1.49
CA ASN A 89 1.30 1.98 -1.41
C ASN A 89 1.09 3.14 -2.38
N ALA A 90 0.37 2.96 -3.48
CA ALA A 90 0.04 4.06 -4.38
C ALA A 90 -0.62 5.21 -3.61
N GLY A 91 -0.13 6.43 -3.83
CA GLY A 91 -0.66 7.61 -3.15
C GLY A 91 -0.14 8.89 -3.77
N VAL A 92 -0.93 9.94 -3.63
CA VAL A 92 -0.64 11.29 -4.11
C VAL A 92 -0.78 12.30 -2.97
N MET A 93 -0.07 13.41 -3.08
CA MET A 93 -0.24 14.61 -2.28
C MET A 93 -0.47 15.74 -3.29
N ALA A 94 -1.73 16.01 -3.60
CA ALA A 94 -2.11 17.02 -4.59
C ALA A 94 -2.18 18.45 -4.00
N ASP A 95 -2.01 18.56 -2.67
CA ASP A 95 -2.00 19.85 -2.00
C ASP A 95 -0.86 20.74 -2.53
N PRO A 96 -1.14 21.95 -3.03
CA PRO A 96 -0.11 22.96 -3.29
C PRO A 96 0.69 23.27 -2.03
N ARG A 97 1.93 23.71 -2.19
CA ARG A 97 2.78 24.10 -1.05
C ARG A 97 2.12 25.23 -0.25
N GLY A 98 2.03 25.06 1.06
CA GLY A 98 1.42 26.05 1.94
C GLY A 98 -0.11 26.02 1.98
N SER A 99 -0.74 24.99 1.41
CA SER A 99 -2.22 24.83 1.44
C SER A 99 -2.81 24.91 2.82
N ARG A 100 -3.97 25.57 2.91
CA ARG A 100 -4.79 25.68 4.12
C ARG A 100 -6.21 25.22 3.79
N VAL A 101 -6.94 24.72 4.78
CA VAL A 101 -8.33 24.27 4.59
C VAL A 101 -9.20 25.38 4.00
N LEU A 102 -9.02 26.62 4.49
CA LEU A 102 -9.86 27.76 4.10
C LEU A 102 -9.65 28.21 2.65
N ASP A 103 -8.49 27.90 2.05
CA ASP A 103 -8.10 28.37 0.74
C ASP A 103 -8.02 27.22 -0.31
N SER A 104 -8.15 25.97 0.13
CA SER A 104 -8.01 24.80 -0.73
C SER A 104 -9.27 24.51 -1.53
N LYS A 105 -9.11 24.18 -2.82
CA LYS A 105 -10.22 23.85 -3.70
C LYS A 105 -10.76 22.45 -3.40
N PRO A 106 -12.10 22.24 -3.41
CA PRO A 106 -12.70 20.91 -3.25
C PRO A 106 -12.19 19.87 -4.26
N ALA A 107 -11.75 20.30 -5.46
CA ALA A 107 -11.18 19.42 -6.47
C ALA A 107 -9.89 18.72 -5.98
N THR A 108 -9.01 19.41 -5.24
CA THR A 108 -7.80 18.84 -4.65
C THR A 108 -8.11 17.69 -3.68
N TYR A 109 -9.18 17.85 -2.89
CA TYR A 109 -9.64 16.77 -1.99
C TYR A 109 -10.16 15.56 -2.76
N ARG A 110 -10.99 15.79 -3.79
CA ARG A 110 -11.53 14.71 -4.63
C ARG A 110 -10.39 13.91 -5.28
N GLU A 111 -9.47 14.59 -5.97
CA GLU A 111 -8.29 13.96 -6.60
C GLU A 111 -7.48 13.14 -5.60
N THR A 112 -7.22 13.70 -4.41
CA THR A 112 -6.43 13.03 -3.38
C THR A 112 -7.16 11.82 -2.81
N LEU A 113 -8.47 11.94 -2.55
CA LEU A 113 -9.30 10.85 -2.03
C LEU A 113 -9.46 9.72 -3.06
N GLU A 114 -9.60 10.03 -4.35
CA GLU A 114 -9.68 9.01 -5.41
C GLU A 114 -8.49 8.03 -5.34
N THR A 115 -7.27 8.56 -5.27
CA THR A 115 -6.09 7.70 -5.22
C THR A 115 -5.85 7.09 -3.83
N ASN A 116 -5.96 7.89 -2.76
CA ASN A 116 -5.49 7.49 -1.43
C ASN A 116 -6.51 6.71 -0.61
N LEU A 117 -7.80 6.79 -0.97
CA LEU A 117 -8.91 6.12 -0.27
C LEU A 117 -9.68 5.16 -1.18
N PHE A 118 -10.25 5.68 -2.29
CA PHE A 118 -11.10 4.86 -3.15
C PHE A 118 -10.30 3.81 -3.92
N GLY A 119 -9.06 4.11 -4.35
CA GLY A 119 -8.17 3.11 -4.92
C GLY A 119 -7.92 1.90 -3.99
N PRO A 120 -7.47 2.09 -2.74
CA PRO A 120 -7.40 1.01 -1.74
C PRO A 120 -8.72 0.29 -1.51
N LEU A 121 -9.86 0.99 -1.46
CA LEU A 121 -11.18 0.38 -1.31
C LEU A 121 -11.50 -0.57 -2.46
N LEU A 122 -11.36 -0.13 -3.71
CA LEU A 122 -11.59 -0.95 -4.90
C LEU A 122 -10.71 -2.23 -4.88
N LEU A 123 -9.43 -2.08 -4.56
CA LEU A 123 -8.50 -3.20 -4.49
C LEU A 123 -8.85 -4.18 -3.36
N ILE A 124 -9.25 -3.69 -2.20
CA ILE A 124 -9.72 -4.55 -1.10
C ILE A 124 -10.94 -5.35 -1.53
N GLN A 125 -11.94 -4.68 -2.13
CA GLN A 125 -13.16 -5.34 -2.61
C GLN A 125 -12.88 -6.41 -3.66
N ALA A 126 -11.99 -6.13 -4.62
CA ALA A 126 -11.66 -7.05 -5.69
C ALA A 126 -10.79 -8.25 -5.23
N LEU A 127 -9.89 -8.05 -4.26
CA LEU A 127 -8.90 -9.08 -3.90
C LEU A 127 -9.25 -9.88 -2.63
N VAL A 128 -10.09 -9.36 -1.76
CA VAL A 128 -10.56 -10.10 -0.55
C VAL A 128 -11.22 -11.45 -0.90
N PRO A 129 -12.01 -11.59 -1.98
CA PRO A 129 -12.55 -12.91 -2.37
C PRO A 129 -11.46 -13.97 -2.60
N LEU A 130 -10.34 -13.60 -3.25
CA LEU A 130 -9.20 -14.50 -3.45
C LEU A 130 -8.49 -14.85 -2.13
N MET A 131 -8.37 -13.88 -1.21
CA MET A 131 -7.81 -14.11 0.12
C MET A 131 -8.70 -15.03 0.96
N LYS A 132 -10.04 -14.84 0.93
CA LYS A 132 -11.01 -15.69 1.63
C LYS A 132 -10.94 -17.13 1.15
N LYS A 133 -10.81 -17.36 -0.17
CA LYS A 133 -10.64 -18.69 -0.76
C LYS A 133 -9.41 -19.41 -0.18
N GLY A 134 -8.30 -18.67 0.02
CA GLY A 134 -7.07 -19.19 0.61
C GLY A 134 -7.07 -19.24 2.15
N ARG A 135 -8.11 -18.70 2.82
CA ARG A 135 -8.21 -18.51 4.29
C ARG A 135 -6.97 -17.80 4.86
N TYR A 136 -6.36 -16.93 4.07
CA TYR A 136 -5.17 -16.17 4.43
C TYR A 136 -5.14 -14.85 3.67
N GLY A 137 -4.87 -13.76 4.37
CA GLY A 137 -4.67 -12.45 3.75
C GLY A 137 -3.90 -11.50 4.65
N ARG A 138 -3.09 -10.62 4.04
CA ARG A 138 -2.43 -9.49 4.70
C ARG A 138 -2.66 -8.24 3.88
N ILE A 139 -3.44 -7.32 4.40
CA ILE A 139 -3.71 -6.03 3.76
C ILE A 139 -2.94 -4.97 4.53
N VAL A 140 -2.05 -4.27 3.85
CA VAL A 140 -1.21 -3.22 4.42
C VAL A 140 -1.51 -1.91 3.71
N ASN A 141 -2.09 -0.97 4.42
CA ASN A 141 -2.36 0.37 3.92
C ASN A 141 -1.21 1.32 4.32
N VAL A 142 -0.46 1.82 3.32
CA VAL A 142 0.60 2.80 3.56
C VAL A 142 -0.04 4.17 3.81
N SER A 143 -0.21 4.46 5.09
CA SER A 143 -0.76 5.70 5.60
C SER A 143 0.36 6.72 5.91
N SER A 144 0.15 7.60 6.86
CA SER A 144 1.09 8.64 7.26
C SER A 144 0.82 9.07 8.71
N GLY A 145 1.86 9.52 9.42
CA GLY A 145 1.66 10.25 10.68
C GLY A 145 0.80 11.50 10.51
N GLN A 146 0.75 12.08 9.31
CA GLN A 146 -0.16 13.19 9.02
C GLN A 146 -1.65 12.80 9.02
N GLY A 147 -1.97 11.51 8.98
CA GLY A 147 -3.33 10.98 9.14
C GLY A 147 -3.70 10.62 10.59
N GLN A 148 -2.84 10.89 11.57
CA GLN A 148 -3.15 10.70 12.99
C GLN A 148 -4.09 11.81 13.47
N LEU A 149 -5.25 11.44 14.00
CA LEU A 149 -6.19 12.41 14.59
C LEU A 149 -5.65 12.95 15.91
N SER A 150 -4.91 12.12 16.65
CA SER A 150 -4.28 12.52 17.92
C SER A 150 -3.18 13.59 17.78
N ASP A 151 -2.61 13.76 16.56
CA ASP A 151 -1.54 14.73 16.27
C ASP A 151 -1.86 15.47 14.95
N MET A 152 -3.13 15.90 14.80
CA MET A 152 -3.58 16.58 13.61
C MET A 152 -3.14 18.04 13.60
N GLY A 153 -2.21 18.37 12.70
CA GLY A 153 -1.71 19.72 12.51
C GLY A 153 -2.23 20.40 11.26
N ALA A 154 -1.75 21.62 10.99
CA ALA A 154 -2.07 22.38 9.78
C ALA A 154 -1.21 21.95 8.56
N GLY A 155 -1.57 22.47 7.37
CA GLY A 155 -0.91 22.20 6.08
C GLY A 155 -1.32 20.87 5.45
N THR A 156 -1.21 20.78 4.14
CA THR A 156 -1.57 19.61 3.33
C THR A 156 -2.92 18.98 3.69
N PRO A 157 -4.03 19.78 3.74
CA PRO A 157 -5.28 19.33 4.33
C PRO A 157 -5.93 18.16 3.58
N ALA A 158 -5.87 18.12 2.25
CA ALA A 158 -6.44 17.02 1.47
C ALA A 158 -5.69 15.71 1.74
N TYR A 159 -4.35 15.77 1.81
CA TYR A 159 -3.54 14.59 2.13
C TYR A 159 -3.82 14.07 3.55
N ARG A 160 -3.84 14.96 4.57
CA ARG A 160 -4.15 14.57 5.96
C ARG A 160 -5.50 13.88 6.07
N ILE A 161 -6.55 14.49 5.51
CA ILE A 161 -7.90 13.94 5.50
C ILE A 161 -7.93 12.58 4.79
N SER A 162 -7.25 12.45 3.64
CA SER A 162 -7.22 11.18 2.91
C SER A 162 -6.54 10.05 3.70
N LYS A 163 -5.47 10.36 4.45
CA LYS A 163 -4.77 9.36 5.27
C LYS A 163 -5.53 9.02 6.55
N SER A 164 -6.27 9.97 7.15
CA SER A 164 -7.22 9.67 8.23
C SER A 164 -8.37 8.78 7.75
N ALA A 165 -8.92 9.07 6.57
CA ALA A 165 -9.95 8.25 5.96
C ALA A 165 -9.45 6.82 5.64
N LEU A 166 -8.21 6.67 5.15
CA LEU A 166 -7.57 5.37 4.93
C LEU A 166 -7.37 4.60 6.26
N ASN A 167 -7.06 5.30 7.35
CA ASN A 167 -6.98 4.73 8.69
C ASN A 167 -8.35 4.22 9.16
N ALA A 168 -9.43 4.98 8.93
CA ALA A 168 -10.80 4.56 9.22
C ALA A 168 -11.18 3.32 8.39
N LEU A 169 -10.89 3.31 7.07
CA LEU A 169 -11.10 2.16 6.20
C LEU A 169 -10.37 0.92 6.74
N THR A 170 -9.13 1.07 7.20
CA THR A 170 -8.34 -0.02 7.79
C THR A 170 -9.05 -0.63 9.00
N ARG A 171 -9.56 0.20 9.91
CA ARG A 171 -10.28 -0.24 11.12
C ARG A 171 -11.57 -0.97 10.78
N THR A 172 -12.36 -0.40 9.87
CA THR A 172 -13.64 -0.99 9.41
C THR A 172 -13.40 -2.35 8.75
N CYS A 173 -12.48 -2.42 7.78
CA CYS A 173 -12.16 -3.69 7.12
C CYS A 173 -11.60 -4.74 8.10
N ALA A 174 -10.78 -4.36 9.06
CA ALA A 174 -10.27 -5.28 10.07
C ALA A 174 -11.38 -5.88 10.94
N ALA A 175 -12.39 -5.09 11.29
CA ALA A 175 -13.56 -5.54 12.05
C ALA A 175 -14.42 -6.49 11.22
N GLU A 176 -14.73 -6.14 9.96
CA GLU A 176 -15.53 -6.96 9.04
C GLU A 176 -14.86 -8.31 8.68
N LEU A 177 -13.53 -8.34 8.64
CA LEU A 177 -12.75 -9.52 8.28
C LEU A 177 -12.26 -10.32 9.50
N CYS A 178 -12.75 -9.99 10.70
CA CYS A 178 -12.43 -10.72 11.92
C CYS A 178 -12.79 -12.21 11.77
N GLY A 179 -11.89 -13.11 12.19
CA GLY A 179 -12.08 -14.56 12.09
C GLY A 179 -11.89 -15.17 10.68
N SER A 180 -11.65 -14.35 9.64
CA SER A 180 -11.49 -14.84 8.26
C SER A 180 -10.06 -15.30 7.92
N GLY A 181 -9.08 -15.12 8.82
CA GLY A 181 -7.65 -15.35 8.55
C GLY A 181 -6.97 -14.18 7.84
N ILE A 182 -7.70 -13.08 7.57
CA ILE A 182 -7.20 -11.87 6.91
C ILE A 182 -6.90 -10.80 7.95
N LEU A 183 -5.66 -10.29 7.97
CA LEU A 183 -5.22 -9.19 8.83
C LEU A 183 -5.12 -7.90 8.03
N VAL A 184 -5.69 -6.82 8.56
CA VAL A 184 -5.71 -5.50 7.89
C VAL A 184 -5.08 -4.47 8.81
N ASN A 185 -4.00 -3.83 8.36
CA ASN A 185 -3.28 -2.85 9.17
C ASN A 185 -2.86 -1.63 8.35
N SER A 186 -2.76 -0.48 9.02
CA SER A 186 -2.11 0.71 8.49
C SER A 186 -0.67 0.80 8.97
N MET A 187 0.19 1.43 8.16
CA MET A 187 1.54 1.78 8.58
C MET A 187 1.91 3.21 8.18
N CYS A 188 2.77 3.83 8.98
CA CYS A 188 3.41 5.09 8.66
C CYS A 188 4.89 4.85 8.34
N PRO A 189 5.37 5.22 7.13
CA PRO A 189 6.77 5.05 6.75
C PRO A 189 7.72 6.07 7.46
N GLY A 190 7.16 7.09 8.12
CA GLY A 190 7.88 8.28 8.54
C GLY A 190 8.17 9.22 7.39
N TRP A 191 9.08 10.19 7.57
CA TRP A 191 9.51 11.12 6.53
C TRP A 191 10.71 10.52 5.78
N VAL A 192 10.45 10.05 4.55
CA VAL A 192 11.36 9.19 3.76
C VAL A 192 11.86 9.93 2.51
N LYS A 193 13.15 9.76 2.18
CA LYS A 193 13.80 10.28 0.95
C LYS A 193 13.18 9.66 -0.30
N THR A 194 12.16 10.32 -0.82
CA THR A 194 11.42 9.99 -2.04
C THR A 194 11.10 11.29 -2.77
N ASP A 195 10.54 11.21 -3.98
CA ASP A 195 10.10 12.40 -4.70
C ASP A 195 9.06 13.20 -3.91
N MET A 196 8.19 12.52 -3.15
CA MET A 196 7.19 13.16 -2.29
C MET A 196 7.82 13.75 -1.01
N GLY A 197 8.74 13.04 -0.38
CA GLY A 197 9.36 13.47 0.88
C GLY A 197 10.51 14.46 0.73
N GLY A 198 11.10 14.51 -0.47
CA GLY A 198 12.24 15.37 -0.78
C GLY A 198 13.58 14.87 -0.22
N PRO A 199 14.68 15.54 -0.61
CA PRO A 199 16.05 15.13 -0.24
C PRO A 199 16.39 15.34 1.24
N SER A 200 15.72 16.27 1.90
CA SER A 200 15.96 16.60 3.32
C SER A 200 15.34 15.60 4.30
N ALA A 201 14.56 14.62 3.80
CA ALA A 201 13.96 13.61 4.66
C ALA A 201 15.05 12.79 5.36
N PRO A 202 14.91 12.48 6.67
CA PRO A 202 15.95 11.79 7.44
C PRO A 202 16.00 10.28 7.17
N ARG A 203 14.89 9.68 6.68
CA ARG A 203 14.77 8.23 6.55
C ARG A 203 15.11 7.78 5.14
N THR A 204 15.79 6.63 5.04
CA THR A 204 16.00 5.92 3.77
C THR A 204 14.73 5.22 3.32
N VAL A 205 14.63 4.89 2.03
CA VAL A 205 13.51 4.06 1.51
C VAL A 205 13.47 2.68 2.16
N ALA A 206 14.63 2.14 2.51
CA ALA A 206 14.72 0.84 3.21
C ALA A 206 14.07 0.88 4.59
N GLN A 207 14.32 1.93 5.37
CA GLN A 207 13.66 2.17 6.65
C GLN A 207 12.16 2.42 6.50
N GLY A 208 11.76 3.14 5.44
CA GLY A 208 10.35 3.40 5.14
C GLY A 208 9.55 2.16 4.76
N ALA A 209 10.18 1.18 4.11
CA ALA A 209 9.56 -0.05 3.64
C ALA A 209 9.42 -1.13 4.74
N ASP A 210 10.31 -1.12 5.73
CA ASP A 210 10.48 -2.20 6.71
C ASP A 210 9.20 -2.63 7.43
N THR A 211 8.42 -1.67 7.91
CA THR A 211 7.16 -1.96 8.61
C THR A 211 6.11 -2.58 7.69
N ALA A 212 6.03 -2.16 6.41
CA ALA A 212 5.11 -2.78 5.45
C ALA A 212 5.49 -4.25 5.18
N VAL A 213 6.77 -4.53 5.03
CA VAL A 213 7.29 -5.89 4.82
C VAL A 213 7.06 -6.77 6.04
N TRP A 214 7.22 -6.23 7.25
CA TRP A 214 6.90 -6.93 8.49
C TRP A 214 5.41 -7.27 8.59
N LEU A 215 4.51 -6.31 8.30
CA LEU A 215 3.06 -6.52 8.30
C LEU A 215 2.62 -7.55 7.24
N ALA A 216 3.23 -7.53 6.06
CA ALA A 216 2.98 -8.50 4.98
C ALA A 216 3.35 -9.94 5.37
N ALA A 217 4.28 -10.10 6.30
CA ALA A 217 4.79 -11.40 6.73
C ALA A 217 4.24 -11.87 8.09
N LEU A 218 3.26 -11.17 8.66
CA LEU A 218 2.68 -11.55 9.96
C LEU A 218 2.18 -12.99 9.97
N PRO A 219 2.41 -13.75 11.04
CA PRO A 219 1.83 -15.07 11.22
C PRO A 219 0.30 -15.00 11.40
N GLU A 220 -0.35 -16.14 11.41
CA GLU A 220 -1.73 -16.25 11.85
C GLU A 220 -1.85 -15.80 13.31
N GLY A 221 -2.96 -15.11 13.64
CA GLY A 221 -3.13 -14.53 14.97
C GLY A 221 -2.31 -13.25 15.23
N GLY A 222 -1.61 -12.71 14.23
CA GLY A 222 -0.96 -11.41 14.33
C GLY A 222 -1.97 -10.25 14.51
N PRO A 223 -1.47 -9.01 14.77
CA PRO A 223 -2.34 -7.86 14.96
C PRO A 223 -3.16 -7.53 13.71
N SER A 224 -4.42 -7.11 13.91
CA SER A 224 -5.33 -6.59 12.88
C SER A 224 -6.03 -5.35 13.41
N GLY A 225 -6.26 -4.36 12.55
CA GLY A 225 -6.87 -3.09 12.92
C GLY A 225 -5.91 -2.16 13.66
N GLY A 226 -4.59 -2.34 13.52
CA GLY A 226 -3.57 -1.51 14.15
C GLY A 226 -2.93 -0.50 13.18
N PHE A 227 -2.31 0.53 13.77
CA PHE A 227 -1.48 1.50 13.06
C PHE A 227 -0.03 1.43 13.57
N PHE A 228 0.93 1.28 12.67
CA PHE A 228 2.31 0.93 13.04
C PHE A 228 3.35 1.85 12.39
N ARG A 229 4.44 2.12 13.14
CA ARG A 229 5.70 2.69 12.65
C ARG A 229 6.85 1.94 13.32
N ASP A 230 7.89 1.60 12.55
CA ASP A 230 9.06 0.86 13.06
C ASP A 230 8.65 -0.42 13.82
N ARG A 231 7.63 -1.13 13.26
CA ARG A 231 7.00 -2.35 13.81
C ARG A 231 6.36 -2.19 15.20
N LYS A 232 6.18 -0.95 15.65
CA LYS A 232 5.55 -0.62 16.92
C LYS A 232 4.20 0.06 16.68
N PRO A 233 3.19 -0.19 17.50
CA PRO A 233 1.93 0.51 17.41
C PRO A 233 2.12 2.00 17.68
N ILE A 234 1.37 2.81 16.93
CA ILE A 234 1.28 4.26 17.14
C ILE A 234 -0.19 4.68 17.25
N PRO A 235 -0.50 5.84 17.87
CA PRO A 235 -1.87 6.35 17.95
C PRO A 235 -2.48 6.59 16.56
N TRP A 236 -3.83 6.59 16.54
CA TRP A 236 -4.63 6.93 15.35
C TRP A 236 -4.76 8.43 15.14
#